data_8c805f45817c49bc965c9f96060879e8
#
_entry.id   8c805f45817c49bc965c9f96060879e8
#
_cell.length_a   1.000
_cell.length_b   1.000
_cell.length_c   1.000
_cell.angle_alpha   90.00
_cell.angle_beta   90.00
_cell.angle_gamma   90.00
#
_symmetry.space_group_name_H-M   'P 1'
#
loop_
_entity.id
_entity.type
_entity.pdbx_description
1 polymer ?
#
loop_
_entity_poly.entity_id
_entity_poly.type
_entity_poly.pdbx_seq_one_letter_code
_entity_poly.pdbx_strand_id
1 'polypeptide(L)' 'MPIITFDGPKLTKEQKIEMVKSFTKSASEITKIPEQAFIILLKESDPENVGVGGILISDRQK' A
#
# COMPACT_ATOMS: atom_id res chain seq x y z
N MET A 1 -5.94 10.82 -14.10
CA MET A 1 -5.09 10.84 -12.92
C MET A 1 -5.25 9.54 -12.13
N PRO A 2 -4.43 8.53 -12.41
CA PRO A 2 -4.62 7.23 -11.75
C PRO A 2 -4.20 7.27 -10.28
N ILE A 3 -4.95 6.55 -9.45
CA ILE A 3 -4.66 6.45 -8.03
C ILE A 3 -4.53 4.97 -7.68
N ILE A 4 -3.42 4.62 -7.02
CA ILE A 4 -3.21 3.27 -6.52
C ILE A 4 -3.17 3.35 -5.01
N THR A 5 -3.98 2.54 -4.35
CA THR A 5 -4.06 2.54 -2.89
C THR A 5 -3.59 1.20 -2.35
N PHE A 6 -2.70 1.26 -1.39
CA PHE A 6 -2.22 0.08 -0.67
C PHE A 6 -2.65 0.19 0.79
N ASP A 7 -3.39 -0.81 1.27
CA ASP A 7 -3.77 -0.91 2.68
C ASP A 7 -3.01 -2.08 3.28
N GLY A 8 -2.24 -1.83 4.32
CA GLY A 8 -1.46 -2.91 4.90
C GLY A 8 -0.84 -2.54 6.23
N PRO A 9 0.13 -3.33 6.67
CA PRO A 9 0.77 -3.10 7.96
C PRO A 9 1.70 -1.90 7.91
N LYS A 10 2.21 -1.55 9.09
CA LYS A 10 3.16 -0.46 9.20
C LYS A 10 4.46 -0.82 8.46
N LEU A 11 4.96 0.12 7.68
CA LEU A 11 6.16 -0.09 6.88
C LEU A 11 7.24 0.91 7.27
N THR A 12 8.49 0.56 6.99
CA THR A 12 9.59 1.50 7.16
C THR A 12 9.54 2.54 6.06
N LYS A 13 10.24 3.64 6.27
CA LYS A 13 10.29 4.68 5.25
C LYS A 13 10.93 4.16 3.96
N GLU A 14 11.97 3.35 4.09
CA GLU A 14 12.63 2.76 2.93
C GLU A 14 11.68 1.89 2.12
N GLN A 15 10.87 1.10 2.81
CA GLN A 15 9.88 0.26 2.13
C GLN A 15 8.84 1.12 1.40
N LYS A 16 8.43 2.22 2.01
CA LYS A 16 7.46 3.12 1.38
C LYS A 16 8.03 3.75 0.12
N ILE A 17 9.28 4.19 0.17
CA ILE A 17 9.95 4.76 -1.00
C ILE A 17 10.01 3.75 -2.12
N GLU A 18 10.41 2.52 -1.81
CA GLU A 18 10.50 1.45 -2.80
C GLU A 18 9.14 1.17 -3.44
N MET A 19 8.11 1.07 -2.62
CA MET A 19 6.78 0.73 -3.11
C MET A 19 6.22 1.82 -4.02
N VAL A 20 6.39 3.08 -3.62
CA VAL A 20 5.90 4.19 -4.44
C VAL A 20 6.60 4.17 -5.80
N LYS A 21 7.90 3.96 -5.82
CA LYS A 21 8.64 3.88 -7.08
C LYS A 21 8.20 2.70 -7.93
N SER A 22 8.11 1.52 -7.33
CA SER A 22 7.79 0.30 -8.08
C SER A 22 6.37 0.30 -8.62
N PHE A 23 5.41 0.71 -7.79
CA PHE A 23 4.02 0.76 -8.23
C PHE A 23 3.86 1.77 -9.38
N THR A 24 4.48 2.92 -9.23
CA THR A 24 4.39 3.96 -10.26
C THR A 24 5.01 3.49 -11.56
N LYS A 25 6.21 2.90 -11.48
CA LYS A 25 6.90 2.44 -12.68
C LYS A 25 6.12 1.38 -13.42
N SER A 26 5.65 0.36 -12.68
CA SER A 26 4.89 -0.74 -13.30
C SER A 26 3.62 -0.25 -13.96
N ALA A 27 2.86 0.58 -13.24
CA ALA A 27 1.60 1.07 -13.76
C ALA A 27 1.82 1.97 -14.97
N SER A 28 2.86 2.80 -14.92
CA SER A 28 3.16 3.69 -16.03
C SER A 28 3.54 2.92 -17.29
N GLU A 29 4.32 1.87 -17.13
CA GLU A 29 4.74 1.05 -18.27
C GLU A 29 3.57 0.35 -18.95
N ILE A 30 2.63 -0.13 -18.13
CA ILE A 30 1.48 -0.87 -18.65
C ILE A 30 0.46 0.07 -19.29
N THR A 31 0.17 1.20 -18.64
CA THR A 31 -0.88 2.11 -19.10
C THR A 31 -0.39 3.12 -20.13
N LYS A 32 0.92 3.32 -20.23
CA LYS A 32 1.52 4.34 -21.09
C LYS A 32 1.19 5.75 -20.63
N ILE A 33 0.80 5.90 -19.38
CA ILE A 33 0.56 7.21 -18.76
C ILE A 33 1.84 7.64 -18.04
N PRO A 34 2.25 8.89 -18.17
CA PRO A 34 3.51 9.35 -17.53
C PRO A 34 3.50 9.16 -16.02
N GLU A 35 4.67 8.87 -15.45
CA GLU A 35 4.79 8.63 -14.02
C GLU A 35 4.28 9.80 -13.17
N GLN A 36 4.46 11.03 -13.66
CA GLN A 36 4.04 12.22 -12.93
C GLN A 36 2.54 12.29 -12.69
N ALA A 37 1.76 11.51 -13.46
CA ALA A 37 0.30 11.53 -13.32
C ALA A 37 -0.20 10.60 -12.21
N PHE A 38 0.66 9.71 -11.69
CA PHE A 38 0.24 8.70 -10.72
C PHE A 38 0.28 9.20 -9.29
N ILE A 39 -0.73 8.80 -8.52
CA ILE A 39 -0.78 9.07 -7.10
C ILE A 39 -0.82 7.71 -6.38
N ILE A 40 0.10 7.51 -5.44
CA ILE A 40 0.15 6.29 -4.64
C ILE A 40 -0.21 6.64 -3.21
N LEU A 41 -1.25 6.00 -2.69
CA LEU A 41 -1.67 6.20 -1.31
C LEU A 41 -1.33 4.96 -0.51
N LEU A 42 -0.52 5.14 0.53
CA LEU A 42 -0.14 4.04 1.41
C LEU A 42 -0.87 4.24 2.73
N LYS A 43 -1.73 3.30 3.07
CA LYS A 43 -2.49 3.36 4.32
C LYS A 43 -1.98 2.27 5.24
N GLU A 44 -1.64 2.65 6.47
CA GLU A 44 -1.15 1.72 7.47
C GLU A 44 -2.27 1.42 8.44
N SER A 45 -2.49 0.13 8.70
CA SER A 45 -3.50 -0.32 9.64
C SER A 45 -2.83 -1.11 10.75
N ASP A 46 -3.07 -0.65 11.98
CA ASP A 46 -2.60 -1.38 13.16
C ASP A 46 -3.35 -2.70 13.26
N PRO A 47 -2.67 -3.82 13.60
CA PRO A 47 -3.36 -5.11 13.75
C PRO A 47 -4.54 -5.07 14.72
N GLU A 48 -4.54 -4.13 15.66
CA GLU A 48 -5.66 -3.95 16.58
C GLU A 48 -6.88 -3.32 15.90
N ASN A 49 -6.70 -2.82 14.68
CA ASN A 49 -7.78 -2.16 13.95
C ASN A 49 -8.29 -2.99 12.79
N VAL A 50 -7.81 -4.23 12.66
CA VAL A 50 -8.18 -5.09 11.54
C VAL A 50 -8.73 -6.41 12.07
N GLY A 51 -9.95 -6.72 11.69
CA GLY A 51 -10.61 -7.95 12.08
C GLY A 51 -10.84 -8.86 10.89
N VAL A 52 -10.64 -10.15 11.10
CA VAL A 52 -10.90 -11.16 10.07
C VAL A 52 -11.69 -12.29 10.73
N GLY A 53 -12.87 -12.58 10.17
CA GLY A 53 -13.70 -13.64 10.72
C GLY A 53 -14.15 -13.41 12.15
N GLY A 54 -14.28 -12.14 12.54
CA GLY A 54 -14.71 -11.78 13.88
C GLY A 54 -13.59 -11.70 14.90
N ILE A 55 -12.34 -11.86 14.48
CA ILE A 55 -11.20 -11.86 15.39
C ILE A 55 -10.19 -10.82 14.93
N LEU A 56 -9.68 -10.04 15.87
CA LEU A 56 -8.63 -9.08 15.55
C LEU A 56 -7.35 -9.80 15.12
N ILE A 57 -6.67 -9.24 14.12
CA ILE A 57 -5.42 -9.83 13.65
C ILE A 57 -4.38 -9.86 14.76
N SER A 58 -4.35 -8.84 15.63
CA SER A 58 -3.42 -8.80 16.74
C SER A 58 -3.59 -10.00 17.68
N ASP A 59 -4.80 -10.51 17.81
CA ASP A 59 -5.07 -11.67 18.67
C ASP A 59 -4.65 -12.98 18.01
N ARG A 60 -4.60 -13.03 16.70
CA ARG A 60 -4.22 -14.24 15.97
C ARG A 60 -2.72 -14.50 15.99
N GLN A 61 -1.93 -13.49 16.28
CA GLN A 61 -0.47 -13.59 16.22
C GLN A 61 0.14 -14.11 17.51
N LYS A 62 -0.67 -14.54 18.47
CA LYS A 62 -0.18 -15.08 19.74
C LYS A 62 0.08 -16.57 19.65
#